data_d3374526683f54a175a50d09c967a81b
#
_entry.id   d3374526683f54a175a50d09c967a81b
#
_cell.length_a   1.000
_cell.length_b   1.000
_cell.length_c   1.000
_cell.angle_alpha   90.00
_cell.angle_beta   90.00
_cell.angle_gamma   90.00
#
_symmetry.space_group_name_H-M   'P 1'
#
loop_
_entity.id
_entity.type
_entity.pdbx_description
1 polymer ?
#
loop_
_entity_poly.entity_id
_entity_poly.type
_entity_poly.pdbx_seq_one_letter_code
_entity_poly.pdbx_strand_id
1 'polypeptide(L)'
;MRGRPRAESEPPDTVVAGEPILQVRDLVARFPVRGGLLNRVTREVHAVEKVSFDLWPGETLSLVGVSGCGKSTSGRALLRLVETQGGTITFDGQRIDTLAGGKLQALRRNIQFIFQDPYASLDPRQTVGDSIMEPLRVHGLLRGEAARERVAWLLKRVGLQQEHAWRYPHAFSG
;
A
#
# COMPACT_ATOMS: atom_id res chain seq x y z
N MET A 1 43.01 -9.46 -22.85
CA MET A 1 42.54 -8.70 -21.69
C MET A 1 41.35 -9.45 -21.10
N ARG A 2 41.54 -10.12 -19.98
CA ARG A 2 40.46 -10.86 -19.29
C ARG A 2 39.85 -9.93 -18.23
N GLY A 3 38.56 -9.60 -18.38
CA GLY A 3 37.82 -8.81 -17.43
C GLY A 3 37.74 -9.52 -16.07
N ARG A 4 38.11 -8.82 -15.00
CA ARG A 4 37.93 -9.27 -13.62
C ARG A 4 36.42 -9.33 -13.31
N PRO A 5 35.94 -10.36 -12.60
CA PRO A 5 34.58 -10.38 -12.11
C PRO A 5 34.38 -9.23 -11.08
N ARG A 6 33.29 -8.54 -11.23
CA ARG A 6 32.85 -7.50 -10.30
C ARG A 6 32.53 -8.18 -8.97
N ALA A 7 33.17 -7.75 -7.89
CA ALA A 7 32.84 -8.21 -6.55
C ALA A 7 31.37 -7.93 -6.27
N GLU A 8 30.62 -8.97 -5.97
CA GLU A 8 29.30 -8.85 -5.34
C GLU A 8 29.51 -8.15 -4.00
N SER A 9 28.95 -6.96 -3.88
CA SER A 9 28.89 -6.27 -2.59
C SER A 9 27.89 -7.05 -1.72
N GLU A 10 28.40 -7.71 -0.69
CA GLU A 10 27.58 -8.23 0.39
C GLU A 10 26.69 -7.10 0.92
N PRO A 11 25.38 -7.36 1.14
CA PRO A 11 24.52 -6.38 1.81
C PRO A 11 25.09 -6.11 3.23
N PRO A 12 25.02 -4.88 3.71
CA PRO A 12 25.46 -4.59 5.05
C PRO A 12 24.65 -5.42 6.05
N ASP A 13 25.30 -6.24 6.86
CA ASP A 13 24.76 -6.91 8.04
C ASP A 13 24.31 -5.88 9.07
N THR A 14 23.23 -5.19 8.79
CA THR A 14 22.54 -4.37 9.79
C THR A 14 21.59 -5.31 10.53
N VAL A 15 22.10 -6.00 11.54
CA VAL A 15 21.25 -6.67 12.53
C VAL A 15 20.48 -5.57 13.25
N VAL A 16 19.25 -5.34 12.81
CA VAL A 16 18.32 -4.45 13.49
C VAL A 16 17.92 -5.15 14.79
N ALA A 17 18.44 -4.66 15.92
CA ALA A 17 18.06 -5.16 17.23
C ALA A 17 16.60 -4.72 17.50
N GLY A 18 15.67 -5.68 17.53
CA GLY A 18 14.26 -5.43 17.80
C GLY A 18 13.35 -6.47 17.18
N GLU A 19 12.06 -6.36 17.46
CA GLU A 19 11.04 -7.17 16.77
C GLU A 19 10.70 -6.57 15.41
N PRO A 20 10.40 -7.39 14.38
CA PRO A 20 9.98 -6.88 13.09
C PRO A 20 8.67 -6.10 13.22
N ILE A 21 8.58 -4.95 12.54
CA ILE A 21 7.35 -4.15 12.48
C ILE A 21 6.28 -4.83 11.64
N LEU A 22 6.69 -5.62 10.63
CA LEU A 22 5.78 -6.41 9.80
C LEU A 22 6.32 -7.83 9.67
N GLN A 23 5.46 -8.80 9.97
CA GLN A 23 5.74 -10.22 9.79
C GLN A 23 4.69 -10.82 8.88
N VAL A 24 5.12 -11.49 7.83
CA VAL A 24 4.25 -12.19 6.89
C VAL A 24 4.66 -13.66 6.87
N ARG A 25 3.71 -14.57 7.03
CA ARG A 25 3.96 -16.02 7.03
C ARG A 25 2.98 -16.72 6.11
N ASP A 26 3.51 -17.47 5.16
CA ASP A 26 2.78 -18.33 4.22
C ASP A 26 1.59 -17.62 3.54
N LEU A 27 1.77 -16.35 3.17
CA LEU A 27 0.70 -15.55 2.57
C LEU A 27 0.22 -16.17 1.26
N VAL A 28 -1.08 -16.41 1.17
CA VAL A 28 -1.76 -16.91 -0.03
C VAL A 28 -2.85 -15.95 -0.45
N ALA A 29 -2.80 -15.50 -1.71
CA ALA A 29 -3.85 -14.69 -2.31
C ALA A 29 -4.21 -15.22 -3.71
N ARG A 30 -5.48 -15.57 -3.90
CA ARG A 30 -6.02 -16.13 -5.13
C ARG A 30 -7.23 -15.32 -5.58
N PHE A 31 -7.43 -15.22 -6.87
CA PHE A 31 -8.56 -14.52 -7.45
C PHE A 31 -9.45 -15.50 -8.21
N PRO A 32 -10.74 -15.59 -7.84
CA PRO A 32 -11.68 -16.38 -8.60
C PRO A 32 -11.98 -15.71 -9.95
N VAL A 33 -11.69 -16.39 -11.04
CA VAL A 33 -12.15 -15.99 -12.38
C VAL A 33 -13.54 -16.58 -12.59
N ARG A 34 -14.50 -15.70 -12.68
CA ARG A 34 -15.89 -16.08 -12.97
C ARG A 34 -16.14 -16.04 -14.47
N GLY A 35 -16.77 -17.07 -15.00
CA GLY A 35 -17.07 -17.18 -16.43
C GLY A 35 -18.36 -17.93 -16.69
N GLY A 36 -18.83 -17.87 -17.95
CA GLY A 36 -20.05 -18.52 -18.40
C GLY A 36 -21.33 -17.76 -18.05
N LEU A 37 -22.47 -18.23 -18.61
CA LEU A 37 -23.80 -17.61 -18.51
C LEU A 37 -24.31 -17.53 -17.07
N LEU A 38 -23.80 -18.38 -16.17
CA LEU A 38 -24.22 -18.50 -14.75
C LEU A 38 -23.22 -17.88 -13.79
N ASN A 39 -22.22 -17.10 -14.26
CA ASN A 39 -21.22 -16.42 -13.44
C ASN A 39 -20.52 -17.33 -12.39
N ARG A 40 -20.32 -18.61 -12.73
CA ARG A 40 -19.66 -19.59 -11.86
C ARG A 40 -18.15 -19.38 -11.87
N VAL A 41 -17.49 -19.66 -10.73
CA VAL A 41 -16.02 -19.71 -10.64
C VAL A 41 -15.53 -20.86 -11.53
N THR A 42 -14.88 -20.50 -12.62
CA THR A 42 -14.35 -21.46 -13.61
C THR A 42 -12.87 -21.72 -13.43
N ARG A 43 -12.15 -20.78 -12.79
CA ARG A 43 -10.70 -20.85 -12.60
C ARG A 43 -10.29 -19.98 -11.42
N GLU A 44 -9.22 -20.37 -10.72
CA GLU A 44 -8.54 -19.53 -9.74
C GLU A 44 -7.19 -19.08 -10.30
N VAL A 45 -6.89 -17.78 -10.19
CA VAL A 45 -5.55 -17.25 -10.48
C VAL A 45 -4.78 -17.19 -9.17
N HIS A 46 -3.73 -17.98 -9.07
CA HIS A 46 -2.81 -18.02 -7.96
C HIS A 46 -1.86 -16.82 -8.07
N ALA A 47 -2.18 -15.74 -7.41
CA ALA A 47 -1.40 -14.53 -7.50
C ALA A 47 -0.25 -14.48 -6.48
N VAL A 48 -0.45 -15.04 -5.29
CA VAL A 48 0.55 -15.15 -4.23
C VAL A 48 0.44 -16.55 -3.61
N GLU A 49 1.54 -17.28 -3.54
CA GLU A 49 1.61 -18.61 -2.99
C GLU A 49 2.72 -18.73 -1.94
N LYS A 50 2.32 -18.85 -0.68
CA LYS A 50 3.19 -19.10 0.48
C LYS A 50 4.39 -18.14 0.61
N VAL A 51 4.15 -16.84 0.45
CA VAL A 51 5.20 -15.83 0.61
C VAL A 51 5.38 -15.51 2.09
N SER A 52 6.63 -15.54 2.56
CA SER A 52 6.99 -15.21 3.95
C SER A 52 8.15 -14.23 3.96
N PHE A 53 8.09 -13.20 4.79
CA PHE A 53 9.17 -12.24 5.02
C PHE A 53 8.93 -11.44 6.28
N ASP A 54 9.99 -10.79 6.77
CA ASP A 54 9.98 -9.85 7.87
C ASP A 54 10.47 -8.49 7.39
N LEU A 55 9.98 -7.43 8.02
CA LEU A 55 10.43 -6.06 7.79
C LEU A 55 10.64 -5.40 9.16
N TRP A 56 11.83 -4.83 9.36
CA TRP A 56 12.18 -4.15 10.61
C TRP A 56 11.98 -2.63 10.51
N PRO A 57 11.82 -1.93 11.63
CA PRO A 57 11.75 -0.47 11.64
C PRO A 57 12.98 0.16 10.96
N GLY A 58 12.74 1.11 10.05
CA GLY A 58 13.78 1.79 9.29
C GLY A 58 14.38 1.02 8.12
N GLU A 59 13.95 -0.22 7.89
CA GLU A 59 14.37 -1.04 6.77
C GLU A 59 13.55 -0.76 5.50
N THR A 60 14.15 -1.01 4.34
CA THR A 60 13.45 -1.04 3.04
C THR A 60 13.58 -2.43 2.43
N LEU A 61 12.45 -3.14 2.33
CA LEU A 61 12.38 -4.44 1.66
C LEU A 61 11.90 -4.28 0.22
N SER A 62 12.66 -4.81 -0.74
CA SER A 62 12.29 -4.81 -2.15
C SER A 62 11.80 -6.18 -2.61
N LEU A 63 10.59 -6.22 -3.19
CA LEU A 63 10.07 -7.42 -3.85
C LEU A 63 10.41 -7.38 -5.34
N VAL A 64 11.29 -8.26 -5.79
CA VAL A 64 11.75 -8.35 -7.18
C VAL A 64 11.16 -9.59 -7.85
N GLY A 65 10.87 -9.50 -9.13
CA GLY A 65 10.33 -10.61 -9.92
C GLY A 65 9.74 -10.14 -11.25
N VAL A 66 9.45 -11.09 -12.13
CA VAL A 66 8.87 -10.82 -13.45
C VAL A 66 7.47 -10.18 -13.36
N SER A 67 7.01 -9.58 -14.47
CA SER A 67 5.64 -9.04 -14.50
C SER A 67 4.62 -10.14 -14.24
N GLY A 68 3.58 -9.84 -13.45
CA GLY A 68 2.51 -10.80 -13.12
C GLY A 68 2.84 -11.80 -12.01
N CYS A 69 4.04 -11.80 -11.41
CA CYS A 69 4.42 -12.75 -10.33
C CYS A 69 3.81 -12.42 -8.95
N GLY A 70 2.85 -11.50 -8.85
CA GLY A 70 2.11 -11.24 -7.61
C GLY A 70 2.64 -10.11 -6.72
N LYS A 71 3.69 -9.37 -7.08
CA LYS A 71 4.25 -8.27 -6.26
C LYS A 71 3.21 -7.25 -5.81
N SER A 72 2.47 -6.69 -6.75
CA SER A 72 1.41 -5.70 -6.46
C SER A 72 0.25 -6.32 -5.66
N THR A 73 -0.03 -7.60 -5.89
CA THR A 73 -1.05 -8.34 -5.14
C THR A 73 -0.61 -8.54 -3.70
N SER A 74 0.66 -8.90 -3.47
CA SER A 74 1.22 -9.01 -2.11
C SER A 74 1.08 -7.69 -1.36
N GLY A 75 1.47 -6.57 -1.96
CA GLY A 75 1.31 -5.25 -1.34
C GLY A 75 -0.15 -4.92 -1.00
N ARG A 76 -1.09 -5.22 -1.90
CA ARG A 76 -2.53 -5.02 -1.65
C ARG A 76 -3.08 -5.95 -0.57
N ALA A 77 -2.58 -7.18 -0.49
CA ALA A 77 -2.96 -8.14 0.54
C ALA A 77 -2.53 -7.68 1.94
N LEU A 78 -1.34 -7.08 2.07
CA LEU A 78 -0.85 -6.51 3.34
C LEU A 78 -1.79 -5.44 3.91
N LEU A 79 -2.41 -4.63 3.04
CA LEU A 79 -3.38 -3.61 3.45
C LEU A 79 -4.82 -4.11 3.52
N ARG A 80 -5.04 -5.41 3.34
CA ARG A 80 -6.39 -5.97 3.29
C ARG A 80 -7.27 -5.29 2.22
N LEU A 81 -6.65 -4.91 1.09
CA LEU A 81 -7.36 -4.45 -0.12
C LEU A 81 -7.80 -5.61 -1.00
N VAL A 82 -7.18 -6.77 -0.82
CA VAL A 82 -7.59 -8.08 -1.38
C VAL A 82 -7.67 -9.09 -0.25
N GLU A 83 -8.59 -10.04 -0.37
CA GLU A 83 -8.73 -11.12 0.58
C GLU A 83 -7.60 -12.13 0.43
N THR A 84 -7.14 -12.65 1.57
CA THR A 84 -6.15 -13.71 1.65
C THR A 84 -6.84 -15.02 1.98
N GLN A 85 -6.44 -16.12 1.33
CA GLN A 85 -6.97 -17.47 1.58
C GLN A 85 -6.11 -18.25 2.57
N GLY A 86 -4.94 -17.74 2.92
CA GLY A 86 -4.06 -18.38 3.89
C GLY A 86 -2.93 -17.50 4.34
N GLY A 87 -2.21 -17.96 5.34
CA GLY A 87 -1.11 -17.24 5.96
C GLY A 87 -1.53 -16.31 7.08
N THR A 88 -0.55 -15.63 7.66
CA THR A 88 -0.75 -14.65 8.71
C THR A 88 0.02 -13.37 8.41
N ILE A 89 -0.56 -12.25 8.79
CA ILE A 89 0.07 -10.93 8.70
C ILE A 89 0.01 -10.29 10.09
N THR A 90 1.18 -10.00 10.66
CA THR A 90 1.32 -9.29 11.93
C THR A 90 1.98 -7.94 11.69
N PHE A 91 1.39 -6.88 12.17
CA PHE A 91 1.92 -5.51 12.09
C PHE A 91 1.97 -4.91 13.49
N ASP A 92 3.13 -4.42 13.87
CA ASP A 92 3.40 -3.84 15.20
C ASP A 92 2.90 -4.74 16.35
N GLY A 93 3.27 -6.02 16.29
CA GLY A 93 2.86 -7.06 17.24
C GLY A 93 1.38 -7.49 17.14
N GLN A 94 0.55 -6.83 16.33
CA GLN A 94 -0.86 -7.16 16.18
C GLN A 94 -1.14 -7.97 14.92
N ARG A 95 -1.83 -9.09 15.05
CA ARG A 95 -2.32 -9.86 13.91
C ARG A 95 -3.42 -9.08 13.17
N ILE A 96 -3.23 -8.83 11.87
CA ILE A 96 -4.08 -7.94 11.07
C ILE A 96 -4.89 -8.66 9.97
N ASP A 97 -4.54 -9.88 9.58
CA ASP A 97 -5.23 -10.66 8.54
C ASP A 97 -6.68 -11.00 8.91
N THR A 98 -7.03 -10.99 10.19
CA THR A 98 -8.37 -11.26 10.70
C THR A 98 -9.18 -10.02 11.05
N LEU A 99 -8.58 -8.82 10.95
CA LEU A 99 -9.26 -7.58 11.31
C LEU A 99 -10.39 -7.24 10.32
N ALA A 100 -11.48 -6.65 10.84
CA ALA A 100 -12.61 -6.16 10.08
C ALA A 100 -13.18 -4.86 10.67
N GLY A 101 -14.05 -4.19 9.91
CA GLY A 101 -14.78 -3.01 10.36
C GLY A 101 -13.86 -1.90 10.88
N GLY A 102 -14.24 -1.31 12.02
CA GLY A 102 -13.54 -0.16 12.62
C GLY A 102 -12.09 -0.45 12.99
N LYS A 103 -11.74 -1.70 13.37
CA LYS A 103 -10.34 -2.08 13.68
C LYS A 103 -9.47 -2.05 12.42
N LEU A 104 -9.98 -2.53 11.29
CA LEU A 104 -9.28 -2.46 10.01
C LEU A 104 -9.14 -1.01 9.52
N GLN A 105 -10.17 -0.18 9.75
CA GLN A 105 -10.11 1.24 9.43
C GLN A 105 -9.03 1.97 10.26
N ALA A 106 -8.94 1.67 11.56
CA ALA A 106 -7.90 2.24 12.43
C ALA A 106 -6.49 1.82 11.97
N LEU A 107 -6.30 0.55 11.57
CA LEU A 107 -5.03 0.05 11.04
C LEU A 107 -4.58 0.84 9.81
N ARG A 108 -5.48 1.12 8.87
CA ARG A 108 -5.18 1.84 7.62
C ARG A 108 -4.63 3.25 7.83
N ARG A 109 -4.76 3.79 9.04
CA ARG A 109 -4.11 5.05 9.44
C ARG A 109 -2.59 4.90 9.55
N ASN A 110 -2.11 3.72 9.94
CA ASN A 110 -0.69 3.45 10.22
C ASN A 110 0.05 2.82 9.03
N ILE A 111 -0.67 2.29 8.04
CA ILE A 111 -0.11 1.66 6.85
C ILE A 111 -0.65 2.37 5.61
N GLN A 112 0.24 2.88 4.76
CA GLN A 112 -0.11 3.58 3.54
C GLN A 112 0.34 2.81 2.30
N PHE A 113 -0.40 2.93 1.21
CA PHE A 113 -0.07 2.36 -0.08
C PHE A 113 0.03 3.46 -1.14
N ILE A 114 1.16 3.49 -1.85
CA ILE A 114 1.34 4.39 -2.98
C ILE A 114 1.13 3.57 -4.25
N PHE A 115 0.09 3.90 -5.00
CA PHE A 115 -0.22 3.21 -6.25
C PHE A 115 0.78 3.59 -7.35
N GLN A 116 1.03 2.66 -8.25
CA GLN A 116 1.94 2.84 -9.37
C GLN A 116 1.46 3.93 -10.35
N ASP A 117 0.14 4.04 -10.53
CA ASP A 117 -0.47 5.09 -11.33
C ASP A 117 -1.03 6.18 -10.40
N PRO A 118 -0.38 7.37 -10.33
CA PRO A 118 -0.83 8.45 -9.46
C PRO A 118 -2.17 9.05 -9.92
N TYR A 119 -2.48 9.03 -11.21
CA TYR A 119 -3.75 9.58 -11.70
C TYR A 119 -4.92 8.68 -11.39
N ALA A 120 -4.75 7.36 -11.55
CA ALA A 120 -5.79 6.39 -11.19
C ALA A 120 -6.01 6.28 -9.67
N SER A 121 -5.15 6.88 -8.84
CA SER A 121 -5.29 6.89 -7.39
C SER A 121 -6.23 7.98 -6.86
N LEU A 122 -6.57 8.97 -7.69
CA LEU A 122 -7.45 10.09 -7.34
C LEU A 122 -8.82 9.95 -8.03
N ASP A 123 -9.89 10.27 -7.30
CA ASP A 123 -11.22 10.39 -7.91
C ASP A 123 -11.25 11.66 -8.79
N PRO A 124 -11.46 11.54 -10.12
CA PRO A 124 -11.47 12.68 -11.03
C PRO A 124 -12.63 13.67 -10.76
N ARG A 125 -13.63 13.26 -9.98
CA ARG A 125 -14.79 14.08 -9.59
C ARG A 125 -14.56 14.88 -8.31
N GLN A 126 -13.47 14.63 -7.59
CA GLN A 126 -13.11 15.35 -6.38
C GLN A 126 -11.96 16.32 -6.65
N THR A 127 -11.95 17.44 -5.92
CA THR A 127 -10.79 18.32 -5.93
C THR A 127 -9.61 17.68 -5.20
N VAL A 128 -8.40 18.13 -5.51
CA VAL A 128 -7.20 17.67 -4.80
C VAL A 128 -7.29 17.97 -3.31
N GLY A 129 -7.84 19.13 -2.94
CA GLY A 129 -8.08 19.50 -1.55
C GLY A 129 -9.04 18.56 -0.83
N ASP A 130 -10.13 18.15 -1.49
CA ASP A 130 -11.08 17.18 -0.92
C ASP A 130 -10.44 15.80 -0.72
N SER A 131 -9.67 15.34 -1.71
CA SER A 131 -8.95 14.06 -1.63
C SER A 131 -7.93 14.04 -0.47
N ILE A 132 -7.20 15.16 -0.24
CA ILE A 132 -6.27 15.27 0.90
C ILE A 132 -7.05 15.39 2.23
N MET A 133 -8.22 16.02 2.21
CA MET A 133 -9.05 16.21 3.41
C MET A 133 -9.78 14.94 3.85
N GLU A 134 -10.08 14.03 2.93
CA GLU A 134 -10.86 12.83 3.18
C GLU A 134 -10.28 11.96 4.33
N PRO A 135 -8.98 11.62 4.36
CA PRO A 135 -8.39 10.87 5.47
C PRO A 135 -8.52 11.59 6.81
N LEU A 136 -8.42 12.93 6.83
CA LEU A 136 -8.57 13.71 8.07
C LEU A 136 -9.97 13.58 8.65
N ARG A 137 -10.98 13.54 7.78
CA ARG A 137 -12.39 13.37 8.15
C ARG A 137 -12.71 11.93 8.56
N VAL A 138 -12.30 10.97 7.73
CA VAL A 138 -12.60 9.52 7.93
C VAL A 138 -11.98 9.01 9.22
N HIS A 139 -10.78 9.44 9.55
CA HIS A 139 -10.10 9.06 10.79
C HIS A 139 -10.38 10.01 11.97
N GLY A 140 -11.23 11.02 11.79
CA GLY A 140 -11.60 11.95 12.83
C GLY A 140 -10.44 12.79 13.37
N LEU A 141 -9.39 13.02 12.56
CA LEU A 141 -8.17 13.72 12.99
C LEU A 141 -8.38 15.22 13.12
N LEU A 142 -8.94 15.84 12.08
CA LEU A 142 -9.19 17.27 12.00
C LEU A 142 -10.52 17.54 11.29
N ARG A 143 -11.15 18.69 11.62
CA ARG A 143 -12.40 19.15 11.01
C ARG A 143 -12.39 20.66 10.80
N GLY A 144 -13.27 21.14 9.95
CA GLY A 144 -13.48 22.60 9.74
C GLY A 144 -12.20 23.30 9.26
N GLU A 145 -11.90 24.43 9.87
CA GLU A 145 -10.77 25.30 9.48
C GLU A 145 -9.42 24.60 9.70
N ALA A 146 -9.23 23.91 10.81
CA ALA A 146 -7.99 23.20 11.11
C ALA A 146 -7.66 22.13 10.03
N ALA A 147 -8.68 21.50 9.45
CA ALA A 147 -8.46 20.56 8.33
C ALA A 147 -8.04 21.31 7.06
N ARG A 148 -8.60 22.48 6.76
CA ARG A 148 -8.21 23.32 5.62
C ARG A 148 -6.78 23.83 5.74
N GLU A 149 -6.41 24.33 6.90
CA GLU A 149 -5.04 24.75 7.20
C GLU A 149 -4.04 23.60 7.02
N ARG A 150 -4.42 22.39 7.47
CA ARG A 150 -3.58 21.20 7.28
C ARG A 150 -3.42 20.85 5.80
N VAL A 151 -4.47 20.92 5.00
CA VAL A 151 -4.42 20.71 3.54
C VAL A 151 -3.48 21.74 2.89
N ALA A 152 -3.64 23.02 3.21
CA ALA A 152 -2.78 24.10 2.69
C ALA A 152 -1.31 23.86 3.05
N TRP A 153 -1.02 23.47 4.29
CA TRP A 153 0.31 23.14 4.75
C TRP A 153 0.91 21.96 3.98
N LEU A 154 0.13 20.88 3.76
CA LEU A 154 0.58 19.71 3.00
C LEU A 154 0.91 20.06 1.55
N LEU A 155 0.06 20.84 0.88
CA LEU A 155 0.31 21.32 -0.48
C LEU A 155 1.62 22.11 -0.56
N LYS A 156 1.83 23.03 0.38
CA LYS A 156 3.08 23.82 0.45
C LYS A 156 4.32 22.92 0.65
N ARG A 157 4.22 21.86 1.44
CA ARG A 157 5.32 20.89 1.67
C ARG A 157 5.77 20.17 0.41
N VAL A 158 4.88 19.99 -0.57
CA VAL A 158 5.19 19.37 -1.88
C VAL A 158 5.38 20.40 -2.99
N GLY A 159 5.56 21.69 -2.66
CA GLY A 159 5.82 22.76 -3.63
C GLY A 159 4.58 23.27 -4.38
N LEU A 160 3.39 22.91 -3.93
CA LEU A 160 2.13 23.41 -4.50
C LEU A 160 1.62 24.63 -3.74
N GLN A 161 0.82 25.44 -4.42
CA GLN A 161 0.14 26.60 -3.82
C GLN A 161 -1.19 26.20 -3.21
N GLN A 162 -1.70 27.00 -2.27
CA GLN A 162 -2.97 26.73 -1.59
C GLN A 162 -4.15 26.69 -2.57
N GLU A 163 -4.12 27.53 -3.61
CA GLU A 163 -5.16 27.59 -4.65
C GLU A 163 -5.27 26.30 -5.45
N HIS A 164 -4.22 25.47 -5.46
CA HIS A 164 -4.24 24.16 -6.10
C HIS A 164 -5.21 23.19 -5.39
N ALA A 165 -5.61 23.45 -4.15
CA ALA A 165 -6.62 22.66 -3.45
C ALA A 165 -7.95 22.58 -4.22
N TRP A 166 -8.31 23.63 -4.95
CA TRP A 166 -9.56 23.73 -5.68
C TRP A 166 -9.52 23.11 -7.09
N ARG A 167 -8.33 22.69 -7.54
CA ARG A 167 -8.18 22.06 -8.85
C ARG A 167 -8.55 20.59 -8.81
N TYR A 168 -9.06 20.12 -9.94
CA TYR A 168 -9.28 18.70 -10.17
C TYR A 168 -7.99 18.01 -10.64
N PRO A 169 -7.84 16.67 -10.43
CA PRO A 169 -6.62 15.95 -10.81
C PRO A 169 -6.17 16.18 -12.26
N HIS A 170 -7.11 16.22 -13.20
CA HIS A 170 -6.81 16.46 -14.63
C HIS A 170 -6.19 17.84 -14.91
N ALA A 171 -6.32 18.80 -14.02
CA ALA A 171 -5.71 20.12 -14.17
C ALA A 171 -4.21 20.18 -13.78
N PHE A 172 -3.64 19.04 -13.36
CA PHE A 172 -2.22 18.89 -13.04
C PHE A 172 -1.42 18.12 -14.10
N SER A 173 -2.11 17.58 -15.11
CA SER A 173 -1.48 16.92 -16.26
C SER A 173 -1.19 17.94 -17.35
N GLY A 174 -0.11 18.66 -17.22
CA GLY A 174 0.38 19.62 -18.19
C GLY A 174 1.86 19.83 -18.04
#